data_3a8b4e99a5b180af79a9a3ba9b997c07
#
_entry.id   3a8b4e99a5b180af79a9a3ba9b997c07
#
_cell.length_a   1.000
_cell.length_b   1.000
_cell.length_c   1.000
_cell.angle_alpha   90.00
_cell.angle_beta   90.00
_cell.angle_gamma   90.00
#
_symmetry.space_group_name_H-M   'P 1'
#
loop_
_entity.id
_entity.type
_entity.pdbx_description
1 polymer ?
#
loop_
_entity_poly.entity_id
_entity_poly.type
_entity_poly.pdbx_seq_one_letter_code
_entity_poly.pdbx_strand_id
1 'polypeptide(L)'
;MPTRARLALMTAAFLWAISFVATRVALETVPPLMVVTLRLLISALCFLPWIVAAGGTERIDLRRLGQLFLLSLFGTSLHYGTQTAGLQYTTASNASIYTTTGPITILLLSAVLLGERITFRKAVGVLVAVAGVLVVMGWETLSSFELGNVKGDLLVLASIVMWGLFTVFGKKMTDELGALRVTAWVTILGAATMIPIGWTEARTKGFSLADTSGEAWAAIAFLGVACSFLATLLYFVALGLSESQKVGVYLYTIPPMTAVVAALYLGEVITTNLVVGSILVIAGVALTERG
;
A
#
# COMPACT_ATOMS: atom_id res chain seq x y z
N MET A 1 -0.19 20.86 -4.65
CA MET A 1 -0.59 20.11 -3.41
C MET A 1 -0.12 20.85 -2.17
N PRO A 2 -0.89 20.89 -1.04
CA PRO A 2 -0.46 21.52 0.22
C PRO A 2 0.79 20.86 0.82
N THR A 3 1.66 21.63 1.49
CA THR A 3 2.89 21.12 2.12
C THR A 3 2.59 20.00 3.14
N ARG A 4 1.50 20.13 3.90
CA ARG A 4 1.06 19.08 4.85
C ARG A 4 0.79 17.74 4.18
N ALA A 5 0.16 17.74 3.01
CA ALA A 5 -0.10 16.53 2.25
C ALA A 5 1.19 15.91 1.69
N ARG A 6 2.14 16.73 1.21
CA ARG A 6 3.46 16.26 0.76
C ARG A 6 4.23 15.58 1.88
N LEU A 7 4.31 16.24 3.05
CA LEU A 7 4.99 15.67 4.22
C LEU A 7 4.34 14.37 4.66
N ALA A 8 3.01 14.32 4.72
CA ALA A 8 2.27 13.11 5.06
C ALA A 8 2.59 11.96 4.10
N LEU A 9 2.59 12.22 2.77
CA LEU A 9 2.90 11.20 1.76
C LEU A 9 4.36 10.76 1.80
N MET A 10 5.31 11.68 1.95
CA MET A 10 6.73 11.32 2.04
C MET A 10 6.98 10.46 3.28
N THR A 11 6.38 10.81 4.43
CA THR A 11 6.48 10.00 5.64
C THR A 11 5.82 8.62 5.45
N ALA A 12 4.63 8.58 4.86
CA ALA A 12 3.96 7.31 4.58
C ALA A 12 4.78 6.43 3.62
N ALA A 13 5.30 7.00 2.53
CA ALA A 13 6.14 6.28 1.57
C ALA A 13 7.44 5.76 2.21
N PHE A 14 8.09 6.54 3.07
CA PHE A 14 9.28 6.13 3.81
C PHE A 14 8.98 4.96 4.77
N LEU A 15 7.89 5.03 5.54
CA LEU A 15 7.48 3.94 6.42
C LEU A 15 7.15 2.67 5.63
N TRP A 16 6.47 2.80 4.48
CA TRP A 16 6.20 1.67 3.60
C TRP A 16 7.46 1.13 2.92
N ALA A 17 8.45 1.98 2.61
CA ALA A 17 9.75 1.52 2.11
C ALA A 17 10.47 0.60 3.12
N ILE A 18 10.48 0.97 4.40
CA ILE A 18 11.04 0.14 5.48
C ILE A 18 10.21 -1.13 5.69
N SER A 19 8.89 -1.08 5.43
CA SER A 19 8.00 -2.22 5.63
C SER A 19 8.38 -3.47 4.85
N PHE A 20 9.06 -3.33 3.71
CA PHE A 20 9.53 -4.47 2.93
C PHE A 20 10.55 -5.31 3.70
N VAL A 21 11.51 -4.64 4.37
CA VAL A 21 12.50 -5.32 5.22
C VAL A 21 11.82 -5.95 6.43
N ALA A 22 10.98 -5.20 7.13
CA ALA A 22 10.25 -5.71 8.29
C ALA A 22 9.31 -6.90 7.92
N THR A 23 8.66 -6.85 6.75
CA THR A 23 7.84 -7.97 6.27
C THR A 23 8.70 -9.21 6.03
N ARG A 24 9.89 -9.06 5.44
CA ARG A 24 10.80 -10.19 5.21
C ARG A 24 11.19 -10.87 6.52
N VAL A 25 11.56 -10.10 7.55
CA VAL A 25 11.86 -10.62 8.90
C VAL A 25 10.66 -11.36 9.50
N ALA A 26 9.46 -10.78 9.40
CA ALA A 26 8.24 -11.41 9.93
C ALA A 26 7.92 -12.75 9.24
N LEU A 27 8.17 -12.83 7.92
CA LEU A 27 7.88 -14.02 7.11
C LEU A 27 8.85 -15.20 7.38
N GLU A 28 9.95 -14.99 8.09
CA GLU A 28 10.86 -16.08 8.45
C GLU A 28 10.19 -17.12 9.38
N THR A 29 9.26 -16.67 10.23
CA THR A 29 8.60 -17.54 11.20
C THR A 29 7.08 -17.49 11.13
N VAL A 30 6.47 -16.51 10.47
CA VAL A 30 5.00 -16.28 10.46
C VAL A 30 4.43 -16.39 9.06
N PRO A 31 3.31 -17.14 8.85
CA PRO A 31 2.64 -17.22 7.55
C PRO A 31 2.16 -15.87 7.03
N PRO A 32 2.20 -15.61 5.71
CA PRO A 32 1.94 -14.30 5.13
C PRO A 32 0.60 -13.65 5.51
N LEU A 33 -0.50 -14.38 5.42
CA LEU A 33 -1.83 -13.82 5.77
C LEU A 33 -1.99 -13.65 7.28
N MET A 34 -1.26 -14.45 8.09
CA MET A 34 -1.20 -14.25 9.53
C MET A 34 -0.41 -12.98 9.88
N VAL A 35 0.70 -12.65 9.18
CA VAL A 35 1.39 -11.36 9.33
C VAL A 35 0.44 -10.21 9.05
N VAL A 36 -0.34 -10.29 7.96
CA VAL A 36 -1.35 -9.25 7.62
C VAL A 36 -2.40 -9.14 8.72
N THR A 37 -2.89 -10.26 9.25
CA THR A 37 -3.88 -10.28 10.32
C THR A 37 -3.34 -9.60 11.59
N LEU A 38 -2.16 -10.00 12.04
CA LEU A 38 -1.55 -9.47 13.27
C LEU A 38 -1.25 -7.97 13.16
N ARG A 39 -0.68 -7.52 12.03
CA ARG A 39 -0.40 -6.08 11.84
C ARG A 39 -1.67 -5.23 11.80
N LEU A 40 -2.76 -5.74 11.21
CA LEU A 40 -4.05 -5.03 11.20
C LEU A 40 -4.72 -5.03 12.59
N LEU A 41 -4.61 -6.10 13.37
CA LEU A 41 -5.07 -6.14 14.76
C LEU A 41 -4.34 -5.10 15.62
N ILE A 42 -3.01 -5.02 15.54
CA ILE A 42 -2.22 -4.01 16.26
C ILE A 42 -2.64 -2.60 15.80
N SER A 43 -2.81 -2.39 14.50
CA SER A 43 -3.28 -1.11 13.97
C SER A 43 -4.68 -0.74 14.47
N ALA A 44 -5.60 -1.70 14.52
CA ALA A 44 -6.95 -1.49 15.07
C ALA A 44 -6.90 -1.10 16.55
N LEU A 45 -6.03 -1.74 17.33
CA LEU A 45 -5.80 -1.38 18.74
C LEU A 45 -5.28 0.06 18.90
N CYS A 46 -4.44 0.55 17.97
CA CYS A 46 -3.97 1.94 17.98
C CYS A 46 -5.11 2.96 17.78
N PHE A 47 -6.22 2.58 17.15
CA PHE A 47 -7.39 3.45 17.01
C PHE A 47 -8.33 3.43 18.21
N LEU A 48 -8.23 2.46 19.13
CA LEU A 48 -9.13 2.36 20.29
C LEU A 48 -9.16 3.63 21.18
N PRO A 49 -8.02 4.28 21.54
CA PRO A 49 -8.05 5.49 22.35
C PRO A 49 -8.88 6.60 21.71
N TRP A 50 -8.80 6.74 20.39
CA TRP A 50 -9.60 7.72 19.66
C TRP A 50 -11.11 7.36 19.68
N ILE A 51 -11.46 6.10 19.48
CA ILE A 51 -12.86 5.65 19.51
C ILE A 51 -13.48 5.92 20.88
N VAL A 52 -12.74 5.61 21.95
CA VAL A 52 -13.19 5.84 23.33
C VAL A 52 -13.29 7.33 23.64
N ALA A 53 -12.28 8.13 23.29
CA ALA A 53 -12.23 9.57 23.57
C ALA A 53 -13.27 10.38 22.77
N ALA A 54 -13.57 9.97 21.53
CA ALA A 54 -14.58 10.63 20.70
C ALA A 54 -16.03 10.31 21.12
N GLY A 55 -16.24 9.69 22.28
CA GLY A 55 -17.56 9.28 22.75
C GLY A 55 -18.18 8.16 21.92
N GLY A 56 -17.30 7.40 21.28
CA GLY A 56 -17.61 6.17 20.57
C GLY A 56 -18.42 6.33 19.30
N THR A 57 -19.03 7.49 18.98
CA THR A 57 -19.81 7.43 17.75
C THR A 57 -20.70 8.65 17.56
N GLU A 58 -20.39 9.55 16.71
CA GLU A 58 -21.42 9.98 15.79
C GLU A 58 -21.88 8.72 15.07
N ARG A 59 -23.16 8.38 15.19
CA ARG A 59 -23.70 7.13 14.68
C ARG A 59 -23.46 7.04 13.19
N ILE A 60 -22.55 6.12 12.78
CA ILE A 60 -22.39 5.77 11.38
C ILE A 60 -23.66 5.00 11.01
N ASP A 61 -24.43 5.49 10.05
CA ASP A 61 -25.60 4.77 9.57
C ASP A 61 -25.19 3.43 8.90
N LEU A 62 -26.12 2.50 8.82
CA LEU A 62 -25.85 1.16 8.29
C LEU A 62 -25.35 1.20 6.83
N ARG A 63 -25.79 2.17 6.05
CA ARG A 63 -25.38 2.35 4.66
C ARG A 63 -23.90 2.75 4.59
N ARG A 64 -23.46 3.71 5.41
CA ARG A 64 -22.04 4.14 5.48
C ARG A 64 -21.15 3.06 6.04
N LEU A 65 -21.63 2.31 7.03
CA LEU A 65 -20.90 1.15 7.55
C LEU A 65 -20.69 0.10 6.46
N GLY A 66 -21.71 -0.18 5.65
CA GLY A 66 -21.59 -1.06 4.48
C GLY A 66 -20.57 -0.55 3.45
N GLN A 67 -20.53 0.76 3.18
CA GLN A 67 -19.54 1.36 2.28
C GLN A 67 -18.11 1.25 2.84
N LEU A 68 -17.91 1.49 4.14
CA LEU A 68 -16.63 1.32 4.81
C LEU A 68 -16.19 -0.15 4.84
N PHE A 69 -17.13 -1.08 5.00
CA PHE A 69 -16.86 -2.50 4.92
C PHE A 69 -16.39 -2.91 3.52
N LEU A 70 -17.09 -2.48 2.47
CA LEU A 70 -16.65 -2.73 1.08
C LEU A 70 -15.28 -2.11 0.81
N LEU A 71 -15.03 -0.89 1.31
CA LEU A 71 -13.75 -0.23 1.20
C LEU A 71 -12.65 -1.04 1.90
N SER A 72 -12.93 -1.59 3.09
CA SER A 72 -11.98 -2.45 3.80
C SER A 72 -11.66 -3.72 3.02
N LEU A 73 -12.63 -4.33 2.37
CA LEU A 73 -12.39 -5.50 1.52
C LEU A 73 -11.43 -5.19 0.38
N PHE A 74 -11.61 -4.04 -0.31
CA PHE A 74 -10.71 -3.64 -1.39
C PHE A 74 -9.28 -3.39 -0.89
N GLY A 75 -9.12 -2.67 0.22
CA GLY A 75 -7.79 -2.31 0.75
C GLY A 75 -7.07 -3.42 1.51
N THR A 76 -7.78 -4.46 1.93
CA THR A 76 -7.21 -5.53 2.75
C THR A 76 -7.47 -6.92 2.16
N SER A 77 -8.60 -7.53 2.41
CA SER A 77 -8.84 -8.96 2.15
C SER A 77 -8.70 -9.32 0.67
N LEU A 78 -9.33 -8.58 -0.23
CA LEU A 78 -9.25 -8.86 -1.66
C LEU A 78 -7.86 -8.49 -2.21
N HIS A 79 -7.32 -7.33 -1.82
CA HIS A 79 -5.99 -6.91 -2.26
C HIS A 79 -4.92 -7.94 -1.85
N TYR A 80 -4.79 -8.23 -0.55
CA TYR A 80 -3.80 -9.19 -0.09
C TYR A 80 -4.09 -10.62 -0.52
N GLY A 81 -5.38 -11.03 -0.56
CA GLY A 81 -5.80 -12.36 -1.00
C GLY A 81 -5.43 -12.63 -2.47
N THR A 82 -5.78 -11.71 -3.37
CA THR A 82 -5.45 -11.85 -4.81
C THR A 82 -3.95 -11.72 -5.06
N GLN A 83 -3.26 -10.83 -4.35
CA GLN A 83 -1.80 -10.67 -4.46
C GLN A 83 -1.07 -11.94 -4.03
N THR A 84 -1.40 -12.48 -2.85
CA THR A 84 -0.76 -13.69 -2.33
C THR A 84 -1.08 -14.91 -3.20
N ALA A 85 -2.34 -15.06 -3.66
CA ALA A 85 -2.71 -16.11 -4.58
C ALA A 85 -1.99 -15.98 -5.93
N GLY A 86 -1.83 -14.76 -6.44
CA GLY A 86 -1.10 -14.49 -7.67
C GLY A 86 0.38 -14.90 -7.58
N LEU A 87 1.05 -14.57 -6.47
CA LEU A 87 2.45 -14.89 -6.23
C LEU A 87 2.74 -16.40 -6.15
N GLN A 88 1.72 -17.25 -5.99
CA GLN A 88 1.89 -18.70 -6.10
C GLN A 88 2.07 -19.19 -7.55
N TYR A 89 1.68 -18.39 -8.53
CA TYR A 89 1.67 -18.75 -9.94
C TYR A 89 2.56 -17.87 -10.82
N THR A 90 3.01 -16.70 -10.34
CA THR A 90 3.91 -15.80 -11.06
C THR A 90 5.19 -15.53 -10.25
N THR A 91 6.21 -14.96 -10.90
CA THR A 91 7.48 -14.64 -10.24
C THR A 91 7.37 -13.33 -9.46
N ALA A 92 8.23 -13.17 -8.43
CA ALA A 92 8.35 -11.91 -7.71
C ALA A 92 8.76 -10.75 -8.64
N SER A 93 9.61 -11.03 -9.65
CA SER A 93 10.03 -10.05 -10.67
C SER A 93 8.84 -9.55 -11.48
N ASN A 94 8.01 -10.46 -12.01
CA ASN A 94 6.80 -10.09 -12.74
C ASN A 94 5.83 -9.28 -11.87
N ALA A 95 5.57 -9.75 -10.64
CA ALA A 95 4.69 -9.05 -9.72
C ALA A 95 5.18 -7.62 -9.42
N SER A 96 6.49 -7.43 -9.26
CA SER A 96 7.08 -6.10 -9.01
C SER A 96 6.90 -5.16 -10.22
N ILE A 97 7.04 -5.68 -11.45
CA ILE A 97 6.77 -4.91 -12.67
C ILE A 97 5.29 -4.51 -12.73
N TYR A 98 4.36 -5.44 -12.46
CA TYR A 98 2.93 -5.14 -12.46
C TYR A 98 2.57 -4.08 -11.41
N THR A 99 3.20 -4.06 -10.23
CA THR A 99 2.91 -3.05 -9.21
C THR A 99 3.22 -1.62 -9.65
N THR A 100 4.11 -1.43 -10.64
CA THR A 100 4.36 -0.11 -11.22
C THR A 100 3.14 0.47 -11.94
N THR A 101 2.14 -0.36 -12.27
CA THR A 101 0.89 0.11 -12.89
C THR A 101 -0.09 0.71 -11.88
N GLY A 102 0.19 0.60 -10.56
CA GLY A 102 -0.70 1.08 -9.50
C GLY A 102 -1.11 2.55 -9.62
N PRO A 103 -0.17 3.50 -9.70
CA PRO A 103 -0.53 4.91 -9.88
C PRO A 103 -1.23 5.21 -11.21
N ILE A 104 -0.96 4.45 -12.29
CA ILE A 104 -1.70 4.55 -13.55
C ILE A 104 -3.15 4.12 -13.32
N THR A 105 -3.35 3.02 -12.61
CA THR A 105 -4.68 2.52 -12.24
C THR A 105 -5.46 3.56 -11.42
N ILE A 106 -4.81 4.21 -10.44
CA ILE A 106 -5.41 5.29 -9.66
C ILE A 106 -5.77 6.47 -10.57
N LEU A 107 -4.87 6.88 -11.49
CA LEU A 107 -5.09 7.95 -12.44
C LEU A 107 -6.35 7.70 -13.29
N LEU A 108 -6.49 6.50 -13.83
CA LEU A 108 -7.62 6.13 -14.69
C LEU A 108 -8.91 5.99 -13.89
N LEU A 109 -8.88 5.26 -12.77
CA LEU A 109 -10.06 5.07 -11.92
C LEU A 109 -10.58 6.39 -11.34
N SER A 110 -9.71 7.28 -10.90
CA SER A 110 -10.12 8.58 -10.37
C SER A 110 -10.72 9.50 -11.44
N ALA A 111 -10.21 9.41 -12.68
CA ALA A 111 -10.81 10.14 -13.79
C ALA A 111 -12.22 9.65 -14.10
N VAL A 112 -12.44 8.32 -14.12
CA VAL A 112 -13.74 7.74 -14.43
C VAL A 112 -14.73 7.86 -13.27
N LEU A 113 -14.29 7.60 -12.03
CA LEU A 113 -15.19 7.48 -10.87
C LEU A 113 -15.36 8.77 -10.08
N LEU A 114 -14.37 9.67 -10.07
CA LEU A 114 -14.41 10.95 -9.37
C LEU A 114 -14.47 12.16 -10.31
N GLY A 115 -14.33 11.96 -11.62
CA GLY A 115 -14.27 13.05 -12.59
C GLY A 115 -12.98 13.89 -12.50
N GLU A 116 -11.91 13.38 -11.88
CA GLU A 116 -10.62 14.06 -11.82
C GLU A 116 -10.07 14.22 -13.23
N ARG A 117 -9.69 15.44 -13.63
CA ARG A 117 -9.18 15.71 -14.98
C ARG A 117 -7.76 15.16 -15.15
N ILE A 118 -7.54 14.37 -16.21
CA ILE A 118 -6.20 13.96 -16.63
C ILE A 118 -5.64 15.08 -17.50
N THR A 119 -4.74 15.89 -16.95
CA THR A 119 -4.02 16.89 -17.73
C THR A 119 -2.82 16.24 -18.43
N PHE A 120 -2.33 16.88 -19.51
CA PHE A 120 -1.13 16.42 -20.19
C PHE A 120 0.08 16.31 -19.24
N ARG A 121 0.21 17.27 -18.32
CA ARG A 121 1.29 17.25 -17.31
C ARG A 121 1.19 16.04 -16.37
N LYS A 122 -0.01 15.71 -15.90
CA LYS A 122 -0.23 14.53 -15.06
C LYS A 122 0.13 13.24 -15.80
N ALA A 123 -0.33 13.10 -17.05
CA ALA A 123 -0.04 11.92 -17.85
C ALA A 123 1.47 11.75 -18.09
N VAL A 124 2.16 12.81 -18.54
CA VAL A 124 3.61 12.80 -18.74
C VAL A 124 4.35 12.57 -17.43
N GLY A 125 3.94 13.21 -16.33
CA GLY A 125 4.56 13.03 -15.03
C GLY A 125 4.49 11.58 -14.53
N VAL A 126 3.34 10.93 -14.67
CA VAL A 126 3.17 9.51 -14.34
C VAL A 126 4.07 8.63 -15.22
N LEU A 127 4.13 8.86 -16.53
CA LEU A 127 4.99 8.10 -17.43
C LEU A 127 6.48 8.26 -17.11
N VAL A 128 6.92 9.48 -16.78
CA VAL A 128 8.29 9.74 -16.36
C VAL A 128 8.61 9.03 -15.03
N ALA A 129 7.68 9.04 -14.08
CA ALA A 129 7.86 8.34 -12.81
C ALA A 129 7.91 6.81 -12.99
N VAL A 130 7.06 6.25 -13.85
CA VAL A 130 7.13 4.81 -14.25
C VAL A 130 8.49 4.48 -14.84
N ALA A 131 8.95 5.26 -15.83
CA ALA A 131 10.26 5.05 -16.43
C ALA A 131 11.38 5.08 -15.37
N GLY A 132 11.29 6.01 -14.41
CA GLY A 132 12.21 6.09 -13.27
C GLY A 132 12.22 4.83 -12.42
N VAL A 133 11.04 4.29 -12.06
CA VAL A 133 10.95 3.03 -11.30
C VAL A 133 11.54 1.86 -12.09
N LEU A 134 11.24 1.74 -13.39
CA LEU A 134 11.80 0.69 -14.24
C LEU A 134 13.35 0.78 -14.32
N VAL A 135 13.91 1.99 -14.34
CA VAL A 135 15.37 2.19 -14.26
C VAL A 135 15.92 1.76 -12.89
N VAL A 136 15.24 2.10 -11.78
CA VAL A 136 15.64 1.64 -10.42
C VAL A 136 15.64 0.12 -10.34
N MET A 137 14.64 -0.55 -10.91
CA MET A 137 14.53 -2.02 -10.92
C MET A 137 15.67 -2.70 -11.69
N GLY A 138 16.24 -2.02 -12.67
CA GLY A 138 17.37 -2.48 -13.46
C GLY A 138 17.00 -3.47 -14.57
N TRP A 139 17.95 -3.67 -15.46
CA TRP A 139 17.77 -4.52 -16.66
C TRP A 139 17.53 -6.00 -16.32
N GLU A 140 18.18 -6.51 -15.28
CA GLU A 140 18.02 -7.91 -14.87
C GLU A 140 16.58 -8.25 -14.53
N THR A 141 15.90 -7.38 -13.76
CA THR A 141 14.48 -7.56 -13.43
C THR A 141 13.60 -7.46 -14.67
N LEU A 142 13.89 -6.51 -15.57
CA LEU A 142 13.12 -6.33 -16.80
C LEU A 142 13.32 -7.48 -17.79
N SER A 143 14.55 -7.99 -17.92
CA SER A 143 14.88 -9.10 -18.83
C SER A 143 14.40 -10.45 -18.34
N SER A 144 14.14 -10.59 -17.03
CA SER A 144 13.54 -11.79 -16.43
C SER A 144 12.01 -11.82 -16.54
N PHE A 145 11.41 -10.79 -17.15
CA PHE A 145 9.97 -10.76 -17.36
C PHE A 145 9.56 -11.80 -18.42
N GLU A 146 8.76 -12.74 -17.99
CA GLU A 146 8.20 -13.79 -18.86
C GLU A 146 6.68 -13.80 -18.72
N LEU A 147 5.97 -13.86 -19.83
CA LEU A 147 4.52 -14.12 -19.84
C LEU A 147 4.30 -15.62 -19.52
N GLY A 148 4.55 -15.99 -18.25
CA GLY A 148 4.59 -17.39 -17.86
C GLY A 148 3.25 -17.96 -17.46
N ASN A 149 2.59 -17.34 -16.51
CA ASN A 149 1.33 -17.87 -15.97
C ASN A 149 0.26 -16.77 -15.91
N VAL A 150 -0.56 -16.72 -16.96
CA VAL A 150 -1.66 -15.75 -17.12
C VAL A 150 -2.54 -15.66 -15.88
N LYS A 151 -2.79 -16.78 -15.18
CA LYS A 151 -3.60 -16.80 -13.95
C LYS A 151 -2.93 -16.01 -12.83
N GLY A 152 -1.63 -16.20 -12.60
CA GLY A 152 -0.86 -15.49 -11.59
C GLY A 152 -0.80 -13.99 -11.87
N ASP A 153 -0.50 -13.66 -13.12
CA ASP A 153 -0.38 -12.27 -13.58
C ASP A 153 -1.72 -11.51 -13.44
N LEU A 154 -2.83 -12.13 -13.84
CA LEU A 154 -4.17 -11.54 -13.68
C LEU A 154 -4.56 -11.35 -12.22
N LEU A 155 -4.18 -12.27 -11.32
CA LEU A 155 -4.46 -12.12 -9.89
C LEU A 155 -3.65 -10.97 -9.27
N VAL A 156 -2.39 -10.79 -9.66
CA VAL A 156 -1.58 -9.63 -9.22
C VAL A 156 -2.16 -8.33 -9.77
N LEU A 157 -2.54 -8.28 -11.05
CA LEU A 157 -3.19 -7.10 -11.64
C LEU A 157 -4.53 -6.80 -10.94
N ALA A 158 -5.32 -7.83 -10.61
CA ALA A 158 -6.55 -7.65 -9.83
C ALA A 158 -6.26 -7.01 -8.46
N SER A 159 -5.18 -7.42 -7.77
CA SER A 159 -4.80 -6.79 -6.49
C SER A 159 -4.50 -5.30 -6.64
N ILE A 160 -3.88 -4.89 -7.75
CA ILE A 160 -3.57 -3.49 -8.04
C ILE A 160 -4.84 -2.69 -8.30
N VAL A 161 -5.80 -3.28 -9.03
CA VAL A 161 -7.11 -2.67 -9.25
C VAL A 161 -7.84 -2.50 -7.91
N MET A 162 -7.79 -3.50 -7.02
CA MET A 162 -8.38 -3.41 -5.67
C MET A 162 -7.76 -2.26 -4.87
N TRP A 163 -6.43 -2.09 -4.91
CA TRP A 163 -5.76 -0.94 -4.29
C TRP A 163 -6.17 0.40 -4.92
N GLY A 164 -6.30 0.46 -6.24
CA GLY A 164 -6.80 1.63 -6.95
C GLY A 164 -8.22 2.02 -6.51
N LEU A 165 -9.13 1.05 -6.43
CA LEU A 165 -10.51 1.24 -5.93
C LEU A 165 -10.51 1.69 -4.47
N PHE A 166 -9.66 1.09 -3.62
CA PHE A 166 -9.46 1.51 -2.24
C PHE A 166 -9.07 2.98 -2.13
N THR A 167 -8.13 3.43 -2.97
CA THR A 167 -7.69 4.83 -3.00
C THR A 167 -8.79 5.77 -3.46
N VAL A 168 -9.46 5.44 -4.56
CA VAL A 168 -10.47 6.32 -5.18
C VAL A 168 -11.75 6.41 -4.34
N PHE A 169 -12.28 5.28 -3.87
CA PHE A 169 -13.42 5.30 -2.96
C PHE A 169 -13.05 5.82 -1.58
N GLY A 170 -11.82 5.54 -1.14
CA GLY A 170 -11.25 6.09 0.09
C GLY A 170 -11.18 7.61 0.06
N LYS A 171 -10.82 8.23 -1.08
CA LYS A 171 -10.89 9.68 -1.28
C LYS A 171 -12.29 10.21 -1.03
N LYS A 172 -13.29 9.63 -1.71
CA LYS A 172 -14.69 10.05 -1.55
C LYS A 172 -15.17 9.94 -0.09
N MET A 173 -14.90 8.80 0.55
CA MET A 173 -15.28 8.60 1.96
C MET A 173 -14.54 9.56 2.90
N THR A 174 -13.28 9.89 2.60
CA THR A 174 -12.48 10.82 3.39
C THR A 174 -13.00 12.25 3.29
N ASP A 175 -13.46 12.67 2.12
CA ASP A 175 -14.08 13.99 1.93
C ASP A 175 -15.39 14.13 2.72
N GLU A 176 -16.14 13.02 2.92
CA GLU A 176 -17.40 13.01 3.66
C GLU A 176 -17.21 12.83 5.18
N LEU A 177 -16.32 11.94 5.61
CA LEU A 177 -16.21 11.48 7.00
C LEU A 177 -14.92 11.92 7.71
N GLY A 178 -13.94 12.42 6.95
CA GLY A 178 -12.61 12.74 7.44
C GLY A 178 -11.67 11.53 7.49
N ALA A 179 -10.36 11.80 7.33
CA ALA A 179 -9.32 10.79 7.19
C ALA A 179 -9.24 9.82 8.38
N LEU A 180 -9.26 10.34 9.61
CA LEU A 180 -9.12 9.54 10.83
C LEU A 180 -10.27 8.53 10.97
N ARG A 181 -11.53 8.96 10.74
CA ARG A 181 -12.70 8.12 10.86
C ARG A 181 -12.69 7.00 9.79
N VAL A 182 -12.41 7.36 8.53
CA VAL A 182 -12.32 6.38 7.45
C VAL A 182 -11.23 5.36 7.74
N THR A 183 -10.02 5.82 8.09
CA THR A 183 -8.88 4.91 8.35
C THR A 183 -9.17 3.99 9.53
N ALA A 184 -9.73 4.50 10.63
CA ALA A 184 -10.07 3.70 11.79
C ALA A 184 -11.07 2.58 11.45
N TRP A 185 -12.19 2.91 10.82
CA TRP A 185 -13.20 1.93 10.48
C TRP A 185 -12.72 0.91 9.44
N VAL A 186 -12.03 1.36 8.39
CA VAL A 186 -11.48 0.46 7.39
C VAL A 186 -10.46 -0.51 8.00
N THR A 187 -9.62 -0.03 8.92
CA THR A 187 -8.64 -0.88 9.62
C THR A 187 -9.33 -1.89 10.54
N ILE A 188 -10.32 -1.48 11.32
CA ILE A 188 -11.06 -2.38 12.23
C ILE A 188 -11.83 -3.44 11.45
N LEU A 189 -12.59 -3.03 10.42
CA LEU A 189 -13.34 -3.95 9.58
C LEU A 189 -12.41 -4.87 8.79
N GLY A 190 -11.28 -4.35 8.29
CA GLY A 190 -10.25 -5.12 7.63
C GLY A 190 -9.59 -6.14 8.56
N ALA A 191 -9.28 -5.76 9.80
CA ALA A 191 -8.79 -6.71 10.80
C ALA A 191 -9.81 -7.82 11.07
N ALA A 192 -11.08 -7.46 11.25
CA ALA A 192 -12.15 -8.43 11.48
C ALA A 192 -12.30 -9.44 10.33
N THR A 193 -12.20 -8.99 9.06
CA THR A 193 -12.27 -9.88 7.90
C THR A 193 -11.01 -10.74 7.72
N MET A 194 -9.84 -10.24 8.15
CA MET A 194 -8.59 -11.00 8.04
C MET A 194 -8.40 -12.03 9.15
N ILE A 195 -9.06 -11.90 10.32
CA ILE A 195 -8.98 -12.89 11.40
C ILE A 195 -9.28 -14.32 10.91
N PRO A 196 -10.44 -14.63 10.30
CA PRO A 196 -10.72 -15.97 9.84
C PRO A 196 -9.76 -16.44 8.74
N ILE A 197 -9.30 -15.55 7.88
CA ILE A 197 -8.40 -15.85 6.77
C ILE A 197 -7.00 -16.23 7.29
N GLY A 198 -6.39 -15.38 8.12
CA GLY A 198 -5.08 -15.65 8.70
C GLY A 198 -5.08 -16.85 9.65
N TRP A 199 -6.17 -17.02 10.41
CA TRP A 199 -6.31 -18.16 11.30
C TRP A 199 -6.43 -19.50 10.53
N THR A 200 -7.14 -19.50 9.41
CA THR A 200 -7.23 -20.68 8.54
C THR A 200 -5.87 -21.00 7.94
N GLU A 201 -5.12 -20.00 7.45
CA GLU A 201 -3.76 -20.22 6.95
C GLU A 201 -2.84 -20.75 8.06
N ALA A 202 -2.87 -20.18 9.26
CA ALA A 202 -2.08 -20.62 10.39
C ALA A 202 -2.34 -22.09 10.73
N ARG A 203 -3.61 -22.49 10.79
CA ARG A 203 -3.99 -23.89 11.03
C ARG A 203 -3.53 -24.85 9.94
N THR A 204 -3.71 -24.47 8.67
CA THR A 204 -3.31 -25.33 7.54
C THR A 204 -1.81 -25.50 7.43
N LYS A 205 -1.04 -24.52 7.90
CA LYS A 205 0.43 -24.57 7.94
C LYS A 205 1.00 -25.10 9.27
N GLY A 206 0.13 -25.48 10.22
CA GLY A 206 0.56 -25.96 11.54
C GLY A 206 1.27 -24.89 12.38
N PHE A 207 1.00 -23.61 12.09
CA PHE A 207 1.66 -22.50 12.78
C PHE A 207 1.04 -22.25 14.16
N SER A 208 1.92 -21.97 15.14
CA SER A 208 1.54 -21.50 16.46
C SER A 208 2.15 -20.12 16.75
N LEU A 209 1.43 -19.26 17.45
CA LEU A 209 1.97 -17.97 17.88
C LEU A 209 3.20 -18.09 18.80
N ALA A 210 3.33 -19.23 19.49
CA ALA A 210 4.49 -19.52 20.33
C ALA A 210 5.78 -19.73 19.49
N ASP A 211 5.65 -20.07 18.20
CA ASP A 211 6.79 -20.32 17.31
C ASP A 211 7.34 -19.02 16.70
N THR A 212 6.68 -17.87 16.99
CA THR A 212 7.08 -16.57 16.46
C THR A 212 8.31 -16.05 17.19
N SER A 213 9.39 -15.74 16.45
CA SER A 213 10.61 -15.19 17.02
C SER A 213 10.39 -13.77 17.59
N GLY A 214 11.24 -13.36 18.53
CA GLY A 214 11.19 -11.99 19.07
C GLY A 214 11.39 -10.91 17.99
N GLU A 215 12.25 -11.18 17.01
CA GLU A 215 12.48 -10.29 15.88
C GLU A 215 11.25 -10.18 14.97
N ALA A 216 10.56 -11.30 14.72
CA ALA A 216 9.31 -11.29 13.97
C ALA A 216 8.21 -10.52 14.71
N TRP A 217 8.09 -10.65 16.04
CA TRP A 217 7.17 -9.84 16.84
C TRP A 217 7.48 -8.35 16.75
N ALA A 218 8.76 -7.95 16.86
CA ALA A 218 9.19 -6.55 16.71
C ALA A 218 8.85 -6.02 15.31
N ALA A 219 9.11 -6.82 14.26
CA ALA A 219 8.75 -6.49 12.89
C ALA A 219 7.24 -6.33 12.71
N ILE A 220 6.42 -7.25 13.24
CA ILE A 220 4.95 -7.17 13.18
C ILE A 220 4.43 -5.95 13.95
N ALA A 221 5.00 -5.64 15.12
CA ALA A 221 4.64 -4.44 15.87
C ALA A 221 4.93 -3.16 15.06
N PHE A 222 6.12 -3.07 14.44
CA PHE A 222 6.46 -1.97 13.53
C PHE A 222 5.48 -1.90 12.34
N LEU A 223 5.19 -3.01 11.69
CA LEU A 223 4.24 -3.08 10.59
C LEU A 223 2.83 -2.64 11.01
N GLY A 224 2.40 -2.99 12.21
CA GLY A 224 1.11 -2.61 12.77
C GLY A 224 1.03 -1.12 13.08
N VAL A 225 1.97 -0.61 13.90
CA VAL A 225 1.96 0.77 14.40
C VAL A 225 2.42 1.76 13.34
N ALA A 226 3.58 1.54 12.72
CA ALA A 226 4.14 2.52 11.81
C ALA A 226 3.50 2.45 10.42
N CYS A 227 3.31 1.24 9.88
CA CYS A 227 2.89 1.10 8.48
C CYS A 227 1.36 1.02 8.33
N SER A 228 0.68 0.15 9.12
CA SER A 228 -0.77 -0.03 8.98
C SER A 228 -1.57 1.07 9.68
N PHE A 229 -1.12 1.59 10.83
CA PHE A 229 -1.80 2.69 11.51
C PHE A 229 -1.33 4.04 10.98
N LEU A 230 -0.07 4.43 11.25
CA LEU A 230 0.40 5.79 10.99
C LEU A 230 0.49 6.11 9.49
N ALA A 231 1.18 5.27 8.70
CA ALA A 231 1.36 5.54 7.28
C ALA A 231 0.04 5.54 6.52
N THR A 232 -0.87 4.61 6.83
CA THR A 232 -2.19 4.57 6.19
C THR A 232 -3.03 5.79 6.58
N LEU A 233 -2.99 6.23 7.85
CA LEU A 233 -3.65 7.47 8.27
C LEU A 233 -3.10 8.68 7.54
N LEU A 234 -1.77 8.81 7.43
CA LEU A 234 -1.12 9.90 6.70
C LEU A 234 -1.49 9.90 5.20
N TYR A 235 -1.60 8.72 4.60
CA TYR A 235 -2.05 8.56 3.22
C TYR A 235 -3.50 9.07 3.04
N PHE A 236 -4.41 8.72 3.95
CA PHE A 236 -5.79 9.20 3.92
C PHE A 236 -5.89 10.70 4.25
N VAL A 237 -5.04 11.23 5.13
CA VAL A 237 -4.94 12.70 5.35
C VAL A 237 -4.56 13.39 4.04
N ALA A 238 -3.60 12.86 3.31
CA ALA A 238 -3.21 13.43 2.02
C ALA A 238 -4.32 13.30 0.97
N LEU A 239 -5.06 12.19 0.94
CA LEU A 239 -6.24 12.02 0.08
C LEU A 239 -7.32 13.07 0.38
N GLY A 240 -7.57 13.41 1.65
CA GLY A 240 -8.51 14.46 2.02
C GLY A 240 -8.05 15.88 1.63
N LEU A 241 -6.75 16.06 1.39
CA LEU A 241 -6.16 17.38 1.06
C LEU A 241 -5.81 17.55 -0.43
N SER A 242 -5.92 16.51 -1.24
CA SER A 242 -5.46 16.54 -2.64
C SER A 242 -6.23 15.54 -3.51
N GLU A 243 -6.07 15.68 -4.83
CA GLU A 243 -6.60 14.73 -5.80
C GLU A 243 -5.94 13.35 -5.69
N SER A 244 -6.70 12.29 -5.93
CA SER A 244 -6.21 10.90 -5.87
C SER A 244 -5.03 10.67 -6.82
N GLN A 245 -5.03 11.30 -7.99
CA GLN A 245 -3.95 11.21 -8.99
C GLN A 245 -2.62 11.73 -8.44
N LYS A 246 -2.66 12.89 -7.74
CA LYS A 246 -1.48 13.50 -7.13
C LYS A 246 -0.97 12.71 -5.92
N VAL A 247 -1.87 12.06 -5.20
CA VAL A 247 -1.51 11.16 -4.09
C VAL A 247 -0.93 9.86 -4.62
N GLY A 248 -1.56 9.28 -5.64
CA GLY A 248 -1.14 8.01 -6.24
C GLY A 248 0.29 8.03 -6.78
N VAL A 249 0.70 9.12 -7.45
CA VAL A 249 2.06 9.22 -8.03
C VAL A 249 3.17 9.14 -6.99
N TYR A 250 2.91 9.51 -5.73
CA TYR A 250 3.90 9.39 -4.64
C TYR A 250 4.27 7.95 -4.32
N LEU A 251 3.43 6.97 -4.67
CA LEU A 251 3.76 5.55 -4.48
C LEU A 251 5.01 5.15 -5.29
N TYR A 252 5.32 5.87 -6.38
CA TYR A 252 6.57 5.65 -7.12
C TYR A 252 7.83 6.03 -6.35
N THR A 253 7.73 6.80 -5.28
CA THR A 253 8.90 7.10 -4.41
C THR A 253 9.30 5.92 -3.52
N ILE A 254 8.41 4.92 -3.35
CA ILE A 254 8.67 3.77 -2.48
C ILE A 254 9.85 2.94 -2.98
N PRO A 255 9.94 2.48 -4.25
CA PRO A 255 11.06 1.67 -4.71
C PRO A 255 12.44 2.33 -4.53
N PRO A 256 12.65 3.60 -4.93
CA PRO A 256 13.92 4.29 -4.63
C PRO A 256 14.25 4.35 -3.14
N MET A 257 13.25 4.65 -2.30
CA MET A 257 13.44 4.70 -0.84
C MET A 257 13.78 3.31 -0.28
N THR A 258 13.11 2.26 -0.76
CA THR A 258 13.41 0.87 -0.36
C THR A 258 14.84 0.50 -0.72
N ALA A 259 15.30 0.85 -1.93
CA ALA A 259 16.67 0.58 -2.35
C ALA A 259 17.71 1.33 -1.50
N VAL A 260 17.44 2.59 -1.13
CA VAL A 260 18.30 3.34 -0.20
C VAL A 260 18.33 2.69 1.19
N VAL A 261 17.17 2.27 1.70
CA VAL A 261 17.09 1.57 2.99
C VAL A 261 17.87 0.25 2.94
N ALA A 262 17.73 -0.53 1.86
CA ALA A 262 18.48 -1.77 1.65
C ALA A 262 20.00 -1.52 1.58
N ALA A 263 20.43 -0.47 0.90
CA ALA A 263 21.85 -0.07 0.86
C ALA A 263 22.40 0.25 2.26
N LEU A 264 21.62 0.97 3.08
CA LEU A 264 22.07 1.38 4.42
C LEU A 264 22.07 0.23 5.44
N TYR A 265 21.09 -0.69 5.37
CA TYR A 265 20.91 -1.75 6.37
C TYR A 265 21.47 -3.11 5.93
N LEU A 266 21.46 -3.41 4.64
CA LEU A 266 21.93 -4.68 4.09
C LEU A 266 23.31 -4.55 3.40
N GLY A 267 23.88 -3.33 3.35
CA GLY A 267 25.18 -3.07 2.69
C GLY A 267 25.12 -3.20 1.16
N GLU A 268 23.93 -3.08 0.56
CA GLU A 268 23.78 -3.13 -0.90
C GLU A 268 24.45 -1.91 -1.57
N VAL A 269 25.00 -2.10 -2.76
CA VAL A 269 25.71 -1.03 -3.48
C VAL A 269 24.72 -0.04 -4.07
N ILE A 270 24.94 1.25 -3.85
CA ILE A 270 24.18 2.32 -4.54
C ILE A 270 24.62 2.35 -6.01
N THR A 271 23.75 1.86 -6.88
CA THR A 271 24.03 1.77 -8.31
C THR A 271 23.70 3.08 -9.04
N THR A 272 24.31 3.30 -10.22
CA THR A 272 23.93 4.42 -11.11
C THR A 272 22.45 4.38 -11.47
N ASN A 273 21.88 3.18 -11.67
CA ASN A 273 20.47 3.00 -11.96
C ASN A 273 19.57 3.53 -10.83
N LEU A 274 19.96 3.28 -9.56
CA LEU A 274 19.23 3.82 -8.41
C LEU A 274 19.23 5.36 -8.42
N VAL A 275 20.38 5.98 -8.67
CA VAL A 275 20.47 7.45 -8.70
C VAL A 275 19.67 8.05 -9.86
N VAL A 276 19.89 7.58 -11.09
CA VAL A 276 19.20 8.09 -12.29
C VAL A 276 17.70 7.85 -12.20
N GLY A 277 17.30 6.64 -11.83
CA GLY A 277 15.87 6.29 -11.68
C GLY A 277 15.18 7.11 -10.59
N SER A 278 15.85 7.37 -9.45
CA SER A 278 15.32 8.23 -8.38
C SER A 278 15.09 9.66 -8.85
N ILE A 279 16.02 10.23 -9.64
CA ILE A 279 15.86 11.57 -10.22
C ILE A 279 14.64 11.61 -11.15
N LEU A 280 14.47 10.61 -12.01
CA LEU A 280 13.29 10.51 -12.88
C LEU A 280 11.98 10.39 -12.08
N VAL A 281 11.96 9.57 -11.02
CA VAL A 281 10.79 9.47 -10.13
C VAL A 281 10.44 10.82 -9.53
N ILE A 282 11.41 11.53 -8.94
CA ILE A 282 11.19 12.83 -8.33
C ILE A 282 10.69 13.85 -9.36
N ALA A 283 11.28 13.87 -10.56
CA ALA A 283 10.84 14.74 -11.66
C ALA A 283 9.40 14.42 -12.10
N GLY A 284 9.05 13.16 -12.24
CA GLY A 284 7.69 12.72 -12.59
C GLY A 284 6.64 13.09 -11.54
N VAL A 285 6.96 12.89 -10.25
CA VAL A 285 6.11 13.32 -9.13
C VAL A 285 5.90 14.83 -9.16
N ALA A 286 6.98 15.60 -9.27
CA ALA A 286 6.91 17.08 -9.32
C ALA A 286 6.09 17.58 -10.52
N LEU A 287 6.19 16.91 -11.67
CA LEU A 287 5.42 17.26 -12.87
C LEU A 287 3.93 16.96 -12.70
N THR A 288 3.58 15.80 -12.12
CA THR A 288 2.19 15.42 -11.82
C THR A 288 1.55 16.36 -10.81
N GLU A 289 2.30 16.79 -9.79
CA GLU A 289 1.77 17.76 -8.81
C GLU A 289 1.37 19.12 -9.41
N ARG A 290 2.11 19.56 -10.44
CA ARG A 290 1.89 20.85 -11.11
C ARG A 290 0.78 20.81 -12.17
N GLY A 291 0.27 19.63 -12.49
CA GLY A 291 -0.86 19.39 -13.38
C GLY A 291 -2.18 19.32 -12.65
#